data_adaf528e9b4d771a48dfbc897fb0a476
#
_entry.id   adaf528e9b4d771a48dfbc897fb0a476
#
_cell.length_a   1.000
_cell.length_b   1.000
_cell.length_c   1.000
_cell.angle_alpha   90.00
_cell.angle_beta   90.00
_cell.angle_gamma   90.00
#
_symmetry.space_group_name_H-M   'P 1'
#
loop_
_entity.id
_entity.type
_entity.pdbx_description
1 polymer ?
#
loop_
_entity_poly.entity_id
_entity_poly.type
_entity_poly.pdbx_seq_one_letter_code
_entity_poly.pdbx_strand_id
1 'polypeptide(L)'
;MPMRSYSTVQKLLHWSVAALVAFNLLLPDGMNAWHRLVKHGQVPQPADISAANIHALVGIAILFLVAVRLAIRITSGVPPQPNGQPPIIHRLAGLVHGLLYALLFAMPISGMMAYYMGIDVAGTLHAEVLKTALWLLLGAHVAGALAQHFYFKSDVLRRMTVS
;
A
#
# COMPACT_ATOMS: atom_id res chain seq x y z
N MET A 1 21.90 -21.39 3.69
CA MET A 1 22.50 -20.11 4.12
C MET A 1 21.38 -19.10 4.34
N PRO A 2 21.40 -18.29 5.39
CA PRO A 2 20.38 -17.26 5.60
C PRO A 2 20.42 -16.23 4.46
N MET A 3 19.24 -15.81 4.02
CA MET A 3 19.06 -14.81 2.96
C MET A 3 19.65 -13.47 3.39
N ARG A 4 20.67 -12.96 2.69
CA ARG A 4 21.31 -11.68 3.03
C ARG A 4 20.54 -10.46 2.49
N SER A 5 19.78 -10.62 1.41
CA SER A 5 18.99 -9.57 0.74
C SER A 5 17.66 -10.15 0.25
N TYR A 6 16.71 -9.28 -0.08
CA TYR A 6 15.47 -9.68 -0.74
C TYR A 6 15.76 -10.16 -2.17
N SER A 7 14.97 -11.13 -2.66
CA SER A 7 15.07 -11.56 -4.05
C SER A 7 14.64 -10.45 -5.01
N THR A 8 15.08 -10.50 -6.26
CA THR A 8 14.68 -9.54 -7.30
C THR A 8 13.15 -9.47 -7.43
N VAL A 9 12.48 -10.63 -7.35
CA VAL A 9 11.00 -10.68 -7.41
C VAL A 9 10.36 -9.94 -6.23
N GLN A 10 10.87 -10.13 -5.02
CA GLN A 10 10.36 -9.42 -3.83
C GLN A 10 10.56 -7.90 -3.94
N LYS A 11 11.69 -7.44 -4.49
CA LYS A 11 11.97 -6.03 -4.74
C LYS A 11 11.06 -5.46 -5.81
N LEU A 12 10.92 -6.13 -6.95
CA LEU A 12 10.03 -5.69 -8.03
C LEU A 12 8.58 -5.57 -7.55
N LEU A 13 8.06 -6.59 -6.86
CA LEU A 13 6.72 -6.56 -6.29
C LEU A 13 6.54 -5.41 -5.29
N HIS A 14 7.55 -5.15 -4.44
CA HIS A 14 7.49 -4.02 -3.51
C HIS A 14 7.36 -2.69 -4.21
N TRP A 15 8.25 -2.42 -5.16
CA TRP A 15 8.28 -1.13 -5.85
C TRP A 15 7.11 -0.95 -6.81
N SER A 16 6.62 -2.04 -7.45
CA SER A 16 5.39 -1.99 -8.23
C SER A 16 4.18 -1.62 -7.38
N VAL A 17 4.00 -2.28 -6.23
CA VAL A 17 2.93 -1.92 -5.28
C VAL A 17 3.09 -0.48 -4.80
N ALA A 18 4.29 -0.05 -4.43
CA ALA A 18 4.55 1.31 -3.98
C ALA A 18 4.21 2.36 -5.06
N ALA A 19 4.57 2.11 -6.32
CA ALA A 19 4.25 3.00 -7.44
C ALA A 19 2.74 3.08 -7.69
N LEU A 20 2.02 1.95 -7.69
CA LEU A 20 0.58 1.92 -7.89
C LEU A 20 -0.19 2.57 -6.74
N VAL A 21 0.25 2.36 -5.50
CA VAL A 21 -0.31 3.02 -4.32
C VAL A 21 -0.09 4.53 -4.40
N ALA A 22 1.12 4.98 -4.73
CA ALA A 22 1.42 6.39 -4.95
C ALA A 22 0.56 6.99 -6.05
N PHE A 23 0.37 6.28 -7.17
CA PHE A 23 -0.51 6.71 -8.25
C PHE A 23 -1.94 6.97 -7.75
N ASN A 24 -2.57 6.00 -7.08
CA ASN A 24 -3.94 6.15 -6.59
C ASN A 24 -4.09 7.20 -5.47
N LEU A 25 -3.04 7.42 -4.65
CA LEU A 25 -3.08 8.41 -3.57
C LEU A 25 -2.82 9.84 -4.05
N LEU A 26 -1.94 10.01 -5.03
CA LEU A 26 -1.50 11.34 -5.51
C LEU A 26 -2.34 11.84 -6.68
N LEU A 27 -3.02 10.95 -7.41
CA LEU A 27 -3.84 11.28 -8.58
C LEU A 27 -5.30 10.82 -8.41
N PRO A 28 -6.00 11.24 -7.32
CA PRO A 28 -7.36 10.80 -7.02
C PRO A 28 -8.45 11.60 -7.77
N ASP A 29 -8.08 12.64 -8.52
CA ASP A 29 -9.00 13.68 -9.01
C ASP A 29 -10.16 13.10 -9.83
N GLY A 30 -9.91 12.13 -10.70
CA GLY A 30 -10.93 11.48 -11.49
C GLY A 30 -11.97 10.73 -10.66
N MET A 31 -11.53 9.95 -9.67
CA MET A 31 -12.43 9.26 -8.75
C MET A 31 -13.19 10.23 -7.86
N ASN A 32 -12.55 11.29 -7.38
CA ASN A 32 -13.19 12.33 -6.56
C ASN A 32 -14.24 13.11 -7.36
N ALA A 33 -13.99 13.42 -8.63
CA ALA A 33 -14.94 14.09 -9.52
C ALA A 33 -16.16 13.20 -9.75
N TRP A 34 -15.95 11.94 -10.14
CA TRP A 34 -17.02 10.96 -10.33
C TRP A 34 -17.87 10.80 -9.07
N HIS A 35 -17.24 10.57 -7.91
CA HIS A 35 -17.95 10.40 -6.64
C HIS A 35 -18.81 11.61 -6.27
N ARG A 36 -18.28 12.82 -6.44
CA ARG A 36 -19.02 14.06 -6.19
C ARG A 36 -20.26 14.19 -7.08
N LEU A 37 -20.13 13.92 -8.38
CA LEU A 37 -21.23 13.99 -9.33
C LEU A 37 -22.35 13.00 -8.96
N VAL A 38 -21.98 11.74 -8.72
CA VAL A 38 -22.94 10.69 -8.32
C VAL A 38 -23.63 11.03 -7.00
N LYS A 39 -22.90 11.50 -6.01
CA LYS A 39 -23.44 11.90 -4.71
C LYS A 39 -24.47 13.02 -4.81
N HIS A 40 -24.34 13.91 -5.78
CA HIS A 40 -25.29 15.01 -6.02
C HIS A 40 -26.38 14.67 -7.06
N GLY A 41 -26.52 13.40 -7.43
CA GLY A 41 -27.51 12.96 -8.41
C GLY A 41 -27.25 13.45 -9.85
N GLN A 42 -26.02 13.90 -10.13
CA GLN A 42 -25.59 14.34 -11.45
C GLN A 42 -25.07 13.18 -12.27
N VAL A 43 -25.22 13.25 -13.60
CA VAL A 43 -24.72 12.22 -14.52
C VAL A 43 -23.26 12.49 -14.84
N PRO A 44 -22.31 11.58 -14.48
CA PRO A 44 -20.90 11.72 -14.84
C PRO A 44 -20.69 11.68 -16.35
N GLN A 45 -19.74 12.46 -16.85
CA GLN A 45 -19.33 12.41 -18.24
C GLN A 45 -18.47 11.15 -18.52
N PRO A 46 -18.35 10.70 -19.77
CA PRO A 46 -17.50 9.53 -20.11
C PRO A 46 -16.06 9.63 -19.60
N ALA A 47 -15.50 10.84 -19.57
CA ALA A 47 -14.17 11.07 -19.04
C ALA A 47 -14.06 10.81 -17.52
N ASP A 48 -15.09 11.22 -16.74
CA ASP A 48 -15.15 11.00 -15.30
C ASP A 48 -15.25 9.50 -14.98
N ILE A 49 -16.10 8.79 -15.75
CA ILE A 49 -16.25 7.34 -15.62
C ILE A 49 -14.94 6.62 -15.95
N SER A 50 -14.25 7.03 -17.03
CA SER A 50 -12.97 6.44 -17.41
C SER A 50 -11.91 6.63 -16.34
N ALA A 51 -11.81 7.82 -15.77
CA ALA A 51 -10.86 8.13 -14.72
C ALA A 51 -11.16 7.36 -13.41
N ALA A 52 -12.43 7.21 -13.04
CA ALA A 52 -12.85 6.39 -11.91
C ALA A 52 -12.52 4.90 -12.14
N ASN A 53 -12.76 4.40 -13.36
CA ASN A 53 -12.40 3.02 -13.74
C ASN A 53 -10.89 2.76 -13.63
N ILE A 54 -10.04 3.72 -14.03
CA ILE A 54 -8.57 3.59 -13.88
C ILE A 54 -8.21 3.43 -12.40
N HIS A 55 -8.75 4.28 -11.52
CA HIS A 55 -8.52 4.15 -10.08
C HIS A 55 -8.95 2.78 -9.54
N ALA A 56 -10.12 2.30 -9.92
CA ALA A 56 -10.65 1.00 -9.49
C ALA A 56 -9.78 -0.17 -10.00
N LEU A 57 -9.38 -0.15 -11.28
CA LEU A 57 -8.52 -1.16 -11.88
C LEU A 57 -7.13 -1.20 -11.23
N VAL A 58 -6.54 -0.03 -10.95
CA VAL A 58 -5.27 0.06 -10.22
C VAL A 58 -5.44 -0.50 -8.80
N GLY A 59 -6.57 -0.24 -8.14
CA GLY A 59 -6.89 -0.84 -6.84
C GLY A 59 -6.93 -2.38 -6.89
N ILE A 60 -7.56 -2.95 -7.90
CA ILE A 60 -7.59 -4.40 -8.13
C ILE A 60 -6.19 -4.96 -8.38
N ALA A 61 -5.38 -4.26 -9.19
CA ALA A 61 -3.99 -4.66 -9.44
C ALA A 61 -3.15 -4.64 -8.16
N ILE A 62 -3.33 -3.62 -7.31
CA ILE A 62 -2.68 -3.56 -5.98
C ILE A 62 -3.07 -4.77 -5.13
N LEU A 63 -4.36 -5.10 -5.05
CA LEU A 63 -4.86 -6.25 -4.28
C LEU A 63 -4.19 -7.55 -4.72
N PHE A 64 -4.14 -7.79 -6.03
CA PHE A 64 -3.50 -8.98 -6.60
C PHE A 64 -2.00 -9.03 -6.28
N LEU A 65 -1.27 -7.93 -6.54
CA LEU A 65 0.18 -7.88 -6.31
C LEU A 65 0.53 -8.02 -4.82
N VAL A 66 -0.28 -7.45 -3.92
CA VAL A 66 -0.10 -7.60 -2.46
C VAL A 66 -0.34 -9.03 -2.02
N ALA A 67 -1.34 -9.73 -2.57
CA ALA A 67 -1.57 -11.14 -2.29
C ALA A 67 -0.38 -12.00 -2.73
N VAL A 68 0.12 -11.81 -3.95
CA VAL A 68 1.33 -12.49 -4.46
C VAL A 68 2.54 -12.17 -3.59
N ARG A 69 2.73 -10.90 -3.22
CA ARG A 69 3.83 -10.48 -2.36
C ARG A 69 3.76 -11.13 -0.97
N LEU A 70 2.58 -11.22 -0.38
CA LEU A 70 2.39 -11.89 0.91
C LEU A 70 2.69 -13.38 0.81
N ALA A 71 2.21 -14.05 -0.24
CA ALA A 71 2.48 -15.45 -0.49
C ALA A 71 3.98 -15.73 -0.60
N ILE A 72 4.72 -14.93 -1.41
CA ILE A 72 6.17 -15.07 -1.55
C ILE A 72 6.88 -14.76 -0.21
N ARG A 73 6.42 -13.77 0.55
CA ARG A 73 6.97 -13.47 1.87
C ARG A 73 6.85 -14.66 2.84
N ILE A 74 5.74 -15.36 2.82
CA ILE A 74 5.48 -16.51 3.69
C ILE A 74 6.30 -17.73 3.23
N THR A 75 6.37 -18.00 1.94
CA THR A 75 7.03 -19.19 1.40
C THR A 75 8.55 -19.05 1.31
N SER A 76 9.05 -17.89 0.89
CA SER A 76 10.49 -17.64 0.71
C SER A 76 11.16 -16.98 1.92
N GLY A 77 10.36 -16.46 2.88
CA GLY A 77 10.86 -15.77 4.05
C GLY A 77 11.34 -14.33 3.75
N VAL A 78 12.02 -13.77 4.74
CA VAL A 78 12.59 -12.41 4.69
C VAL A 78 14.01 -12.42 5.26
N PRO A 79 14.87 -11.49 4.86
CA PRO A 79 16.21 -11.34 5.44
C PRO A 79 16.12 -11.10 6.95
N PRO A 80 17.11 -11.60 7.72
CA PRO A 80 17.14 -11.39 9.16
C PRO A 80 17.27 -9.91 9.49
N GLN A 81 16.73 -9.55 10.65
CA GLN A 81 16.80 -8.18 11.14
C GLN A 81 18.24 -7.79 11.50
N PRO A 82 18.60 -6.50 11.42
CA PRO A 82 19.93 -6.03 11.81
C PRO A 82 20.24 -6.35 13.28
N ASN A 83 21.47 -6.79 13.55
CA ASN A 83 21.94 -7.03 14.91
C ASN A 83 22.20 -5.71 15.66
N GLY A 84 22.16 -5.76 16.99
CA GLY A 84 22.54 -4.63 17.85
C GLY A 84 21.47 -3.55 18.02
N GLN A 85 20.25 -3.76 17.50
CA GLN A 85 19.14 -2.84 17.73
C GLN A 85 18.22 -3.30 18.86
N PRO A 86 17.60 -2.36 19.61
CA PRO A 86 16.62 -2.70 20.63
C PRO A 86 15.46 -3.53 20.08
N PRO A 87 14.97 -4.55 20.80
CA PRO A 87 13.87 -5.40 20.34
C PRO A 87 12.59 -4.63 20.00
N ILE A 88 12.36 -3.48 20.63
CA ILE A 88 11.20 -2.62 20.36
C ILE A 88 11.19 -2.12 18.92
N ILE A 89 12.34 -1.78 18.34
CA ILE A 89 12.45 -1.32 16.96
C ILE A 89 11.99 -2.41 15.99
N HIS A 90 12.39 -3.66 16.26
CA HIS A 90 11.97 -4.80 15.46
C HIS A 90 10.46 -5.08 15.56
N ARG A 91 9.90 -4.96 16.77
CA ARG A 91 8.45 -5.12 17.01
C ARG A 91 7.64 -4.03 16.30
N LEU A 92 8.07 -2.76 16.40
CA LEU A 92 7.43 -1.64 15.72
C LEU A 92 7.48 -1.81 14.20
N ALA A 93 8.62 -2.19 13.64
CA ALA A 93 8.73 -2.47 12.21
C ALA A 93 7.79 -3.60 11.78
N GLY A 94 7.71 -4.69 12.57
CA GLY A 94 6.78 -5.79 12.32
C GLY A 94 5.32 -5.36 12.36
N LEU A 95 4.94 -4.54 13.35
CA LEU A 95 3.59 -3.99 13.49
C LEU A 95 3.20 -3.11 12.30
N VAL A 96 4.06 -2.15 11.92
CA VAL A 96 3.82 -1.26 10.77
C VAL A 96 3.65 -2.06 9.48
N HIS A 97 4.49 -3.07 9.23
CA HIS A 97 4.35 -3.93 8.06
C HIS A 97 3.04 -4.75 8.10
N GLY A 98 2.68 -5.32 9.25
CA GLY A 98 1.43 -6.07 9.42
C GLY A 98 0.20 -5.20 9.14
N LEU A 99 0.17 -3.99 9.71
CA LEU A 99 -0.90 -3.03 9.50
C LEU A 99 -0.97 -2.54 8.04
N LEU A 100 0.19 -2.31 7.39
CA LEU A 100 0.22 -1.98 5.97
C LEU A 100 -0.36 -3.10 5.11
N TYR A 101 -0.02 -4.36 5.37
CA TYR A 101 -0.66 -5.48 4.65
C TYR A 101 -2.17 -5.48 4.87
N ALA A 102 -2.64 -5.35 6.11
CA ALA A 102 -4.07 -5.30 6.42
C ALA A 102 -4.79 -4.17 5.66
N LEU A 103 -4.21 -2.96 5.64
CA LEU A 103 -4.76 -1.83 4.90
C LEU A 103 -4.72 -2.03 3.38
N LEU A 104 -3.63 -2.59 2.83
CA LEU A 104 -3.51 -2.83 1.40
C LEU A 104 -4.47 -3.91 0.88
N PHE A 105 -5.04 -4.74 1.76
CA PHE A 105 -6.19 -5.59 1.46
C PHE A 105 -7.52 -4.85 1.67
N ALA A 106 -7.69 -4.18 2.81
CA ALA A 106 -8.95 -3.52 3.16
C ALA A 106 -9.31 -2.38 2.21
N MET A 107 -8.32 -1.59 1.77
CA MET A 107 -8.52 -0.46 0.86
C MET A 107 -9.16 -0.89 -0.48
N PRO A 108 -8.58 -1.79 -1.28
CA PRO A 108 -9.21 -2.17 -2.55
C PRO A 108 -10.55 -2.87 -2.35
N ILE A 109 -10.69 -3.70 -1.32
CA ILE A 109 -11.96 -4.41 -1.02
C ILE A 109 -13.07 -3.41 -0.72
N SER A 110 -12.84 -2.45 0.19
CA SER A 110 -13.83 -1.42 0.50
C SER A 110 -14.14 -0.52 -0.70
N GLY A 111 -13.13 -0.19 -1.51
CA GLY A 111 -13.30 0.57 -2.74
C GLY A 111 -14.17 -0.16 -3.76
N MET A 112 -13.96 -1.47 -3.96
CA MET A 112 -14.79 -2.30 -4.84
C MET A 112 -16.23 -2.41 -4.33
N MET A 113 -16.42 -2.58 -3.03
CA MET A 113 -17.76 -2.59 -2.42
C MET A 113 -18.50 -1.27 -2.64
N ALA A 114 -17.81 -0.14 -2.52
CA ALA A 114 -18.38 1.17 -2.78
C ALA A 114 -18.70 1.39 -4.27
N TYR A 115 -17.72 1.10 -5.14
CA TYR A 115 -17.82 1.45 -6.56
C TYR A 115 -18.74 0.53 -7.36
N TYR A 116 -18.63 -0.79 -7.16
CA TYR A 116 -19.39 -1.77 -7.94
C TYR A 116 -20.70 -2.21 -7.26
N MET A 117 -20.78 -2.13 -5.93
CA MET A 117 -21.96 -2.58 -5.16
C MET A 117 -22.80 -1.43 -4.61
N GLY A 118 -22.33 -0.17 -4.71
CA GLY A 118 -23.04 1.00 -4.21
C GLY A 118 -23.16 1.07 -2.69
N ILE A 119 -22.23 0.47 -1.94
CA ILE A 119 -22.28 0.43 -0.47
C ILE A 119 -21.64 1.71 0.10
N ASP A 120 -22.45 2.68 0.47
CA ASP A 120 -22.00 4.01 0.95
C ASP A 120 -21.10 3.94 2.17
N VAL A 121 -21.40 3.07 3.14
CA VAL A 121 -20.57 2.89 4.33
C VAL A 121 -19.16 2.42 3.97
N ALA A 122 -19.03 1.53 2.97
CA ALA A 122 -17.72 1.10 2.47
C ALA A 122 -16.98 2.25 1.79
N GLY A 123 -17.68 3.12 1.07
CA GLY A 123 -17.13 4.33 0.46
C GLY A 123 -16.57 5.32 1.49
N THR A 124 -17.34 5.61 2.54
CA THR A 124 -16.89 6.46 3.64
C THR A 124 -15.68 5.87 4.36
N LEU A 125 -15.73 4.57 4.67
CA LEU A 125 -14.61 3.86 5.29
C LEU A 125 -13.34 3.95 4.42
N HIS A 126 -13.46 3.70 3.11
CA HIS A 126 -12.36 3.78 2.15
C HIS A 126 -11.75 5.17 2.07
N ALA A 127 -12.60 6.19 1.84
CA ALA A 127 -12.16 7.54 1.50
C ALA A 127 -11.69 8.37 2.71
N GLU A 128 -12.18 8.08 3.90
CA GLU A 128 -11.90 8.89 5.10
C GLU A 128 -11.00 8.14 6.08
N VAL A 129 -11.42 6.96 6.52
CA VAL A 129 -10.73 6.24 7.60
C VAL A 129 -9.49 5.51 7.09
N LEU A 130 -9.67 4.60 6.12
CA LEU A 130 -8.57 3.76 5.64
C LEU A 130 -7.52 4.56 4.87
N LYS A 131 -7.92 5.56 4.09
CA LYS A 131 -7.00 6.46 3.40
C LYS A 131 -6.13 7.26 4.38
N THR A 132 -6.74 7.82 5.44
CA THR A 132 -6.00 8.54 6.49
C THR A 132 -5.02 7.60 7.21
N ALA A 133 -5.48 6.42 7.61
CA ALA A 133 -4.63 5.41 8.22
C ALA A 133 -3.47 4.98 7.30
N LEU A 134 -3.73 4.84 5.99
CA LEU A 134 -2.71 4.50 5.01
C LEU A 134 -1.64 5.58 4.89
N TRP A 135 -2.02 6.87 4.84
CA TRP A 135 -1.05 7.98 4.83
C TRP A 135 -0.16 7.97 6.08
N LEU A 136 -0.75 7.78 7.26
CA LEU A 136 0.01 7.73 8.52
C LEU A 136 0.99 6.55 8.56
N LEU A 137 0.54 5.36 8.14
CA LEU A 137 1.39 4.17 8.12
C LEU A 137 2.46 4.20 7.03
N LEU A 138 2.18 4.78 5.86
CA LEU A 138 3.19 5.02 4.83
C LEU A 138 4.25 6.01 5.33
N GLY A 139 3.83 7.09 5.99
CA GLY A 139 4.74 8.04 6.62
C GLY A 139 5.64 7.37 7.66
N ALA A 140 5.05 6.56 8.54
CA ALA A 140 5.80 5.79 9.55
C ALA A 140 6.75 4.77 8.91
N HIS A 141 6.34 4.09 7.84
CA HIS A 141 7.16 3.13 7.09
C HIS A 141 8.37 3.81 6.45
N VAL A 142 8.16 4.91 5.74
CA VAL A 142 9.23 5.67 5.10
C VAL A 142 10.17 6.28 6.14
N ALA A 143 9.63 6.90 7.20
CA ALA A 143 10.42 7.45 8.29
C ALA A 143 11.26 6.37 8.99
N GLY A 144 10.68 5.18 9.21
CA GLY A 144 11.39 4.02 9.74
C GLY A 144 12.54 3.56 8.84
N ALA A 145 12.31 3.50 7.52
CA ALA A 145 13.36 3.15 6.56
C ALA A 145 14.50 4.18 6.51
N LEU A 146 14.17 5.47 6.58
CA LEU A 146 15.16 6.55 6.66
C LEU A 146 15.93 6.53 7.99
N ALA A 147 15.25 6.30 9.11
CA ALA A 147 15.89 6.13 10.42
C ALA A 147 16.84 4.94 10.41
N GLN A 148 16.46 3.80 9.81
CA GLN A 148 17.34 2.65 9.62
C GLN A 148 18.61 3.02 8.83
N HIS A 149 18.47 3.82 7.80
CA HIS A 149 19.59 4.20 6.94
C HIS A 149 20.51 5.25 7.59
N PHE A 150 19.94 6.35 8.10
CA PHE A 150 20.73 7.50 8.56
C PHE A 150 21.13 7.44 10.04
N TYR A 151 20.22 7.00 10.91
CA TYR A 151 20.45 6.96 12.36
C TYR A 151 21.09 5.65 12.80
N PHE A 152 20.48 4.51 12.46
CA PHE A 152 21.01 3.20 12.83
C PHE A 152 22.12 2.70 11.90
N LYS A 153 22.36 3.37 10.77
CA LYS A 153 23.38 3.04 9.75
C LYS A 153 23.30 1.57 9.32
N SER A 154 22.09 1.03 9.26
CA SER A 154 21.84 -0.35 8.86
C SER A 154 21.64 -0.47 7.34
N ASP A 155 21.76 -1.68 6.82
CA ASP A 155 21.62 -1.98 5.40
C ASP A 155 20.18 -2.31 4.95
N VAL A 156 19.18 -2.12 5.83
CA VAL A 156 17.77 -2.48 5.56
C VAL A 156 17.24 -1.86 4.28
N LEU A 157 17.43 -0.55 4.09
CA LEU A 157 17.02 0.14 2.87
C LEU A 157 17.78 -0.38 1.65
N ARG A 158 19.09 -0.59 1.79
CA ARG A 158 19.95 -1.11 0.73
C ARG A 158 19.53 -2.51 0.27
N ARG A 159 19.11 -3.39 1.20
CA ARG A 159 18.60 -4.74 0.87
C ARG A 159 17.35 -4.71 0.02
N MET A 160 16.60 -3.61 0.02
CA MET A 160 15.38 -3.44 -0.77
C MET A 160 15.60 -2.67 -2.09
N THR A 161 16.72 -1.93 -2.22
CA THR A 161 17.02 -1.12 -3.41
C THR A 161 18.11 -1.74 -4.28
N VAL A 162 19.24 -2.12 -3.71
CA VAL A 162 20.43 -2.61 -4.42
C VAL A 162 20.70 -4.07 -4.04
N SER A 163 21.10 -4.88 -5.01
CA SER A 163 21.47 -6.31 -4.79
C SER A 163 22.87 -6.42 -4.27
#